data_63d2d5d046abbed5e2060b95c0f13528
#
_entry.id   63d2d5d046abbed5e2060b95c0f13528
#
_cell.length_a   1.000
_cell.length_b   1.000
_cell.length_c   1.000
_cell.angle_alpha   90.00
_cell.angle_beta   90.00
_cell.angle_gamma   90.00
#
_symmetry.space_group_name_H-M   'P 1'
#
loop_
_entity.id
_entity.type
_entity.pdbx_description
1 polymer ?
#
loop_
_entity_poly.entity_id
_entity_poly.type
_entity_poly.pdbx_seq_one_letter_code
_entity_poly.pdbx_strand_id
1 'polypeptide(L)'
;MQIIEFQKKLSMYSVFSLQDVQKIAPNFNRIQLDRWQKKGYIKRIKKEYYYFTDKEIDQNFLFYLSNKIYSPSYISLEKAFQYYDFIPEEIFQVTSVSSKKTTKFTTSMGNFSYRHIKPSIFFGYRMLDYGKQKILLAEPEKAVLDYLYLNPRLKAADDFREMRINKQEFLGKIDYTKLQRYLKAFENKLLSSRVKIFFNSVKND
;
A
#
# COMPACT_ATOMS: atom_id res chain seq x y z
N MET A 1 23.39 -25.28 -1.88
CA MET A 1 23.69 -23.84 -1.93
C MET A 1 23.89 -23.32 -0.52
N GLN A 2 24.94 -22.55 -0.28
CA GLN A 2 25.20 -21.94 1.02
C GLN A 2 24.39 -20.64 1.19
N ILE A 3 24.17 -20.19 2.43
CA ILE A 3 23.36 -19.00 2.73
C ILE A 3 23.93 -17.72 2.07
N ILE A 4 25.25 -17.55 2.06
CA ILE A 4 25.92 -16.38 1.47
C ILE A 4 25.64 -16.31 -0.04
N GLU A 5 25.74 -17.45 -0.73
CA GLU A 5 25.44 -17.55 -2.17
C GLU A 5 23.94 -17.23 -2.43
N PHE A 6 23.07 -17.74 -1.55
CA PHE A 6 21.64 -17.49 -1.64
C PHE A 6 21.31 -16.00 -1.44
N GLN A 7 21.91 -15.34 -0.44
CA GLN A 7 21.76 -13.90 -0.24
C GLN A 7 22.22 -13.09 -1.45
N LYS A 8 23.38 -13.44 -2.04
CA LYS A 8 23.87 -12.77 -3.26
C LYS A 8 22.90 -12.89 -4.42
N LYS A 9 22.37 -14.09 -4.68
CA LYS A 9 21.40 -14.34 -5.75
C LYS A 9 20.07 -13.60 -5.54
N LEU A 10 19.64 -13.45 -4.30
CA LEU A 10 18.39 -12.76 -3.92
C LEU A 10 18.61 -11.32 -3.44
N SER A 11 19.82 -10.76 -3.57
CA SER A 11 20.18 -9.43 -3.06
C SER A 11 19.28 -8.31 -3.57
N MET A 12 18.66 -8.49 -4.75
CA MET A 12 17.72 -7.57 -5.34
C MET A 12 16.32 -7.59 -4.66
N TYR A 13 16.01 -8.61 -3.87
CA TYR A 13 14.71 -8.76 -3.21
C TYR A 13 14.82 -8.46 -1.71
N SER A 14 14.12 -7.46 -1.22
CA SER A 14 13.96 -7.24 0.23
C SER A 14 13.01 -8.29 0.84
N VAL A 15 11.98 -8.66 0.08
CA VAL A 15 11.06 -9.76 0.39
C VAL A 15 11.06 -10.71 -0.79
N PHE A 16 11.20 -11.99 -0.55
CA PHE A 16 11.19 -13.03 -1.59
C PHE A 16 10.15 -14.11 -1.29
N SER A 17 9.60 -14.66 -2.37
CA SER A 17 8.71 -15.82 -2.31
C SER A 17 9.45 -17.10 -2.69
N LEU A 18 8.81 -18.25 -2.42
CA LEU A 18 9.31 -19.52 -2.92
C LEU A 18 9.44 -19.52 -4.46
N GLN A 19 8.52 -18.85 -5.17
CA GLN A 19 8.58 -18.71 -6.62
C GLN A 19 9.81 -17.89 -7.06
N ASP A 20 10.17 -16.84 -6.34
CA ASP A 20 11.38 -16.06 -6.61
C ASP A 20 12.63 -16.92 -6.44
N VAL A 21 12.65 -17.77 -5.40
CA VAL A 21 13.74 -18.75 -5.18
C VAL A 21 13.84 -19.76 -6.33
N GLN A 22 12.72 -20.33 -6.77
CA GLN A 22 12.68 -21.30 -7.86
C GLN A 22 13.15 -20.73 -9.20
N LYS A 23 12.90 -19.44 -9.47
CA LYS A 23 13.39 -18.76 -10.67
C LYS A 23 14.92 -18.70 -10.74
N ILE A 24 15.60 -18.54 -9.60
CA ILE A 24 17.06 -18.42 -9.55
C ILE A 24 17.76 -19.75 -9.25
N ALA A 25 17.04 -20.70 -8.67
CA ALA A 25 17.53 -22.01 -8.27
C ALA A 25 16.40 -23.06 -8.43
N PRO A 26 16.14 -23.57 -9.66
CA PRO A 26 15.01 -24.49 -9.90
C PRO A 26 15.03 -25.76 -9.03
N ASN A 27 16.21 -26.27 -8.71
CA ASN A 27 16.43 -27.47 -7.89
C ASN A 27 16.63 -27.16 -6.41
N PHE A 28 16.16 -26.00 -5.93
CA PHE A 28 16.34 -25.60 -4.55
C PHE A 28 15.54 -26.48 -3.59
N ASN A 29 16.23 -27.08 -2.61
CA ASN A 29 15.58 -27.88 -1.59
C ASN A 29 14.94 -26.98 -0.51
N ARG A 30 13.60 -27.02 -0.40
CA ARG A 30 12.81 -26.23 0.56
C ARG A 30 13.21 -26.45 2.03
N ILE A 31 13.72 -27.63 2.39
CA ILE A 31 14.18 -27.91 3.74
C ILE A 31 15.28 -26.94 4.18
N GLN A 32 16.03 -26.36 3.23
CA GLN A 32 17.03 -25.34 3.56
C GLN A 32 16.40 -24.05 4.11
N LEU A 33 15.20 -23.65 3.66
CA LEU A 33 14.51 -22.49 4.23
C LEU A 33 14.18 -22.71 5.71
N ASP A 34 13.73 -23.90 6.07
CA ASP A 34 13.42 -24.22 7.46
C ASP A 34 14.69 -24.22 8.33
N ARG A 35 15.80 -24.77 7.80
CA ARG A 35 17.12 -24.73 8.49
C ARG A 35 17.61 -23.29 8.68
N TRP A 36 17.46 -22.45 7.66
CA TRP A 36 17.89 -21.04 7.73
C TRP A 36 16.98 -20.19 8.62
N GLN A 37 15.68 -20.51 8.70
CA GLN A 37 14.79 -19.91 9.69
C GLN A 37 15.21 -20.27 11.12
N LYS A 38 15.52 -21.55 11.39
CA LYS A 38 16.01 -22.01 12.72
C LYS A 38 17.33 -21.35 13.10
N LYS A 39 18.20 -21.05 12.12
CA LYS A 39 19.47 -20.33 12.33
C LYS A 39 19.30 -18.81 12.38
N GLY A 40 18.10 -18.28 12.18
CA GLY A 40 17.83 -16.84 12.24
C GLY A 40 18.31 -16.02 11.03
N TYR A 41 18.74 -16.64 9.94
CA TYR A 41 19.20 -15.92 8.74
C TYR A 41 18.05 -15.31 7.94
N ILE A 42 16.91 -15.98 7.94
CA ILE A 42 15.67 -15.54 7.32
C ILE A 42 14.51 -15.67 8.29
N LYS A 43 13.48 -14.85 8.12
CA LYS A 43 12.20 -15.02 8.81
C LYS A 43 11.07 -15.12 7.82
N ARG A 44 10.08 -15.95 8.17
CA ARG A 44 8.84 -16.05 7.40
C ARG A 44 7.87 -14.96 7.84
N ILE A 45 7.36 -14.22 6.89
CA ILE A 45 6.35 -13.16 7.10
C ILE A 45 4.95 -13.76 7.06
N LYS A 46 4.70 -14.58 6.02
CA LYS A 46 3.44 -15.23 5.70
C LYS A 46 3.77 -16.52 4.93
N LYS A 47 2.79 -17.38 4.66
CA LYS A 47 2.99 -18.58 3.82
C LYS A 47 3.74 -18.20 2.52
N GLU A 48 4.88 -18.87 2.29
CA GLU A 48 5.73 -18.72 1.10
C GLU A 48 6.47 -17.37 0.94
N TYR A 49 6.34 -16.42 1.87
CA TYR A 49 7.05 -15.14 1.84
C TYR A 49 8.03 -15.02 2.99
N TYR A 50 9.27 -14.61 2.66
CA TYR A 50 10.40 -14.54 3.57
C TYR A 50 11.17 -13.23 3.37
N TYR A 51 11.97 -12.86 4.36
CA TYR A 51 12.95 -11.78 4.28
C TYR A 51 14.23 -12.18 5.00
N PHE A 52 15.35 -11.53 4.66
CA PHE A 52 16.63 -11.68 5.38
C PHE A 52 16.62 -10.80 6.62
N THR A 53 17.08 -11.35 7.76
CA THR A 53 17.00 -10.69 9.07
C THR A 53 17.96 -9.51 9.24
N ASP A 54 18.92 -9.36 8.34
CA ASP A 54 19.83 -8.22 8.24
C ASP A 54 19.22 -6.97 7.58
N LYS A 55 17.95 -7.06 7.10
CA LYS A 55 17.26 -5.95 6.49
C LYS A 55 16.59 -5.07 7.53
N GLU A 56 16.77 -3.77 7.40
CA GLU A 56 16.02 -2.77 8.15
C GLU A 56 14.53 -2.81 7.77
N ILE A 57 13.69 -2.74 8.79
CA ILE A 57 12.23 -2.75 8.63
C ILE A 57 11.74 -1.33 8.85
N ASP A 58 11.78 -0.54 7.79
CA ASP A 58 11.24 0.81 7.73
C ASP A 58 9.84 0.85 7.07
N GLN A 59 9.27 2.05 6.95
CA GLN A 59 7.99 2.25 6.29
C GLN A 59 8.02 1.79 4.83
N ASN A 60 9.12 2.04 4.11
CA ASN A 60 9.25 1.66 2.71
C ASN A 60 9.30 0.13 2.55
N PHE A 61 9.97 -0.57 3.48
CA PHE A 61 9.92 -2.03 3.54
C PHE A 61 8.49 -2.54 3.67
N LEU A 62 7.69 -1.96 4.60
CA LEU A 62 6.30 -2.37 4.81
C LEU A 62 5.41 -2.07 3.59
N PHE A 63 5.63 -0.96 2.90
CA PHE A 63 4.92 -0.62 1.67
C PHE A 63 5.25 -1.59 0.54
N TYR A 64 6.54 -1.86 0.33
CA TYR A 64 6.98 -2.87 -0.64
C TYR A 64 6.41 -4.25 -0.31
N LEU A 65 6.49 -4.67 0.96
CA LEU A 65 5.90 -5.92 1.44
C LEU A 65 4.41 -5.99 1.10
N SER A 66 3.64 -4.93 1.39
CA SER A 66 2.22 -4.88 1.08
C SER A 66 1.94 -5.13 -0.40
N ASN A 67 2.66 -4.44 -1.29
CA ASN A 67 2.49 -4.64 -2.74
C ASN A 67 2.90 -6.06 -3.18
N LYS A 68 3.91 -6.66 -2.53
CA LYS A 68 4.43 -7.99 -2.89
C LYS A 68 3.51 -9.13 -2.46
N ILE A 69 2.94 -9.07 -1.24
CA ILE A 69 2.15 -10.19 -0.69
C ILE A 69 0.73 -10.30 -1.26
N TYR A 70 0.22 -9.23 -1.89
CA TYR A 70 -1.10 -9.23 -2.54
C TYR A 70 -1.11 -8.34 -3.79
N SER A 71 -0.46 -8.80 -4.84
CA SER A 71 -0.37 -8.10 -6.13
C SER A 71 -1.53 -8.51 -7.07
N PRO A 72 -2.10 -7.60 -7.89
CA PRO A 72 -1.77 -6.18 -7.96
C PRO A 72 -2.42 -5.38 -6.83
N SER A 73 -1.68 -4.47 -6.24
CA SER A 73 -2.18 -3.52 -5.23
C SER A 73 -1.28 -2.29 -5.16
N TYR A 74 -1.79 -1.20 -4.62
CA TYR A 74 -1.02 -0.01 -4.27
C TYR A 74 -1.44 0.51 -2.89
N ILE A 75 -0.53 1.15 -2.16
CA ILE A 75 -0.81 1.80 -0.88
C ILE A 75 -1.80 2.93 -1.12
N SER A 76 -2.87 3.00 -0.32
CA SER A 76 -3.92 4.02 -0.44
C SER A 76 -4.66 4.18 0.89
N LEU A 77 -5.77 4.92 0.88
CA LEU A 77 -6.65 5.13 2.03
C LEU A 77 -5.90 5.82 3.18
N GLU A 78 -6.18 5.43 4.42
CA GLU A 78 -5.63 6.05 5.64
C GLU A 78 -4.10 6.07 5.64
N LYS A 79 -3.45 5.01 5.17
CA LYS A 79 -1.98 4.94 5.13
C LYS A 79 -1.38 5.92 4.11
N ALA A 80 -2.06 6.15 2.99
CA ALA A 80 -1.65 7.19 2.04
C ALA A 80 -1.93 8.60 2.59
N PHE A 81 -3.03 8.79 3.33
CA PHE A 81 -3.31 10.06 4.00
C PHE A 81 -2.22 10.41 5.01
N GLN A 82 -1.81 9.46 5.85
CA GLN A 82 -0.68 9.64 6.76
C GLN A 82 0.62 9.95 5.98
N TYR A 83 0.90 9.23 4.91
CA TYR A 83 2.11 9.44 4.10
C TYR A 83 2.20 10.86 3.51
N TYR A 84 1.05 11.45 3.19
CA TYR A 84 0.95 12.81 2.66
C TYR A 84 0.74 13.88 3.74
N ASP A 85 0.74 13.51 5.02
CA ASP A 85 0.45 14.39 6.17
C ASP A 85 -0.96 15.01 6.10
N PHE A 86 -1.90 14.32 5.44
CA PHE A 86 -3.29 14.79 5.34
C PHE A 86 -4.06 14.61 6.64
N ILE A 87 -3.65 13.67 7.50
CA ILE A 87 -4.21 13.43 8.82
C ILE A 87 -3.08 13.38 9.86
N PRO A 88 -3.34 13.85 11.09
CA PRO A 88 -2.35 13.82 12.18
C PRO A 88 -2.17 12.43 12.80
N GLU A 89 -3.10 11.51 12.57
CA GLU A 89 -3.12 10.20 13.20
C GLU A 89 -2.04 9.29 12.63
N GLU A 90 -1.34 8.58 13.52
CA GLU A 90 -0.44 7.51 13.13
C GLU A 90 -1.22 6.24 12.78
N ILE A 91 -1.06 5.75 11.56
CA ILE A 91 -1.74 4.57 11.03
C ILE A 91 -0.79 3.37 11.05
N PHE A 92 -0.97 2.46 12.01
CA PHE A 92 -0.14 1.27 12.14
C PHE A 92 -0.45 0.20 11.08
N GLN A 93 -1.70 0.11 10.64
CA GLN A 93 -2.10 -0.82 9.59
C GLN A 93 -1.71 -0.29 8.22
N VAL A 94 -1.07 -1.13 7.39
CA VAL A 94 -0.85 -0.78 5.99
C VAL A 94 -2.12 -1.03 5.20
N THR A 95 -2.78 0.06 4.77
CA THR A 95 -3.99 0.02 3.96
C THR A 95 -3.65 0.17 2.48
N SER A 96 -4.26 -0.67 1.66
CA SER A 96 -4.02 -0.75 0.22
C SER A 96 -5.32 -0.97 -0.55
N VAL A 97 -5.26 -0.65 -1.83
CA VAL A 97 -6.33 -0.90 -2.80
C VAL A 97 -5.86 -1.95 -3.81
N SER A 98 -6.77 -2.82 -4.22
CA SER A 98 -6.50 -3.91 -5.16
C SER A 98 -7.68 -4.13 -6.11
N SER A 99 -7.40 -4.62 -7.33
CA SER A 99 -8.42 -5.13 -8.25
C SER A 99 -8.89 -6.56 -7.88
N LYS A 100 -8.23 -7.21 -6.92
CA LYS A 100 -8.62 -8.51 -6.35
C LYS A 100 -9.62 -8.34 -5.20
N LYS A 101 -10.15 -9.45 -4.70
CA LYS A 101 -11.10 -9.47 -3.56
C LYS A 101 -10.54 -8.77 -2.32
N THR A 102 -11.41 -8.10 -1.58
CA THR A 102 -11.09 -7.54 -0.26
C THR A 102 -10.54 -8.63 0.66
N THR A 103 -9.44 -8.34 1.33
CA THR A 103 -8.80 -9.28 2.28
C THR A 103 -7.98 -8.53 3.32
N LYS A 104 -7.62 -9.25 4.39
CA LYS A 104 -6.71 -8.77 5.44
C LYS A 104 -5.70 -9.85 5.77
N PHE A 105 -4.50 -9.44 6.14
CA PHE A 105 -3.45 -10.33 6.62
C PHE A 105 -2.87 -9.77 7.92
N THR A 106 -2.80 -10.60 8.94
CA THR A 106 -1.97 -10.36 10.13
C THR A 106 -0.68 -11.16 9.96
N THR A 107 0.44 -10.49 10.11
CA THR A 107 1.78 -11.06 9.94
C THR A 107 2.67 -10.66 11.12
N SER A 108 3.87 -11.22 11.20
CA SER A 108 4.88 -10.79 12.17
C SER A 108 5.37 -9.35 11.95
N MET A 109 5.02 -8.73 10.80
CA MET A 109 5.37 -7.35 10.43
C MET A 109 4.22 -6.35 10.63
N GLY A 110 3.08 -6.79 11.16
CA GLY A 110 1.89 -5.97 11.36
C GLY A 110 0.71 -6.39 10.51
N ASN A 111 -0.29 -5.52 10.46
CA ASN A 111 -1.56 -5.76 9.79
C ASN A 111 -1.58 -5.10 8.41
N PHE A 112 -2.05 -5.83 7.42
CA PHE A 112 -2.20 -5.39 6.04
C PHE A 112 -3.65 -5.58 5.61
N SER A 113 -4.28 -4.54 5.06
CA SER A 113 -5.64 -4.61 4.53
C SER A 113 -5.70 -4.17 3.08
N TYR A 114 -6.54 -4.83 2.31
CA TYR A 114 -6.74 -4.58 0.89
C TYR A 114 -8.23 -4.44 0.62
N ARG A 115 -8.61 -3.30 0.07
CA ARG A 115 -9.99 -3.02 -0.35
C ARG A 115 -10.10 -3.18 -1.86
N HIS A 116 -11.18 -3.86 -2.27
CA HIS A 116 -11.43 -4.09 -3.70
C HIS A 116 -11.95 -2.84 -4.38
N ILE A 117 -11.40 -2.54 -5.56
CA ILE A 117 -11.99 -1.60 -6.53
C ILE A 117 -12.10 -2.25 -7.90
N LYS A 118 -12.98 -1.71 -8.74
CA LYS A 118 -13.13 -2.17 -10.12
C LYS A 118 -11.82 -1.98 -10.91
N PRO A 119 -11.45 -2.91 -11.83
CA PRO A 119 -10.26 -2.76 -12.66
C PRO A 119 -10.20 -1.45 -13.44
N SER A 120 -11.36 -0.92 -13.91
CA SER A 120 -11.44 0.34 -14.66
C SER A 120 -10.98 1.57 -13.88
N ILE A 121 -11.00 1.51 -12.55
CA ILE A 121 -10.53 2.60 -11.68
C ILE A 121 -9.22 2.26 -10.94
N PHE A 122 -8.53 1.17 -11.34
CA PHE A 122 -7.23 0.78 -10.82
C PHE A 122 -6.09 1.51 -11.54
N PHE A 123 -5.94 2.81 -11.26
CA PHE A 123 -4.95 3.72 -11.85
C PHE A 123 -4.61 4.84 -10.84
N GLY A 124 -3.82 5.83 -11.23
CA GLY A 124 -3.51 7.02 -10.43
C GLY A 124 -2.61 6.73 -9.23
N TYR A 125 -1.70 5.80 -9.37
CA TYR A 125 -0.61 5.53 -8.44
C TYR A 125 0.74 5.85 -9.09
N ARG A 126 1.69 6.23 -8.27
CA ARG A 126 3.07 6.48 -8.65
C ARG A 126 3.98 5.35 -8.17
N MET A 127 5.12 5.22 -8.80
CA MET A 127 6.17 4.29 -8.43
C MET A 127 7.25 5.03 -7.64
N LEU A 128 7.48 4.62 -6.40
CA LEU A 128 8.58 5.09 -5.59
C LEU A 128 9.74 4.10 -5.69
N ASP A 129 10.96 4.62 -5.78
CA ASP A 129 12.16 3.77 -5.78
C ASP A 129 12.40 3.16 -4.41
N TYR A 130 12.65 1.86 -4.38
CA TYR A 130 13.05 1.11 -3.19
C TYR A 130 14.17 0.14 -3.55
N GLY A 131 15.40 0.61 -3.53
CA GLY A 131 16.54 -0.10 -4.06
C GLY A 131 16.36 -0.45 -5.54
N LYS A 132 16.41 -1.74 -5.89
CA LYS A 132 16.11 -2.24 -7.25
C LYS A 132 14.63 -2.56 -7.48
N GLN A 133 13.77 -2.25 -6.52
CA GLN A 133 12.33 -2.53 -6.55
C GLN A 133 11.53 -1.22 -6.62
N LYS A 134 10.23 -1.35 -6.84
CA LYS A 134 9.30 -0.22 -6.85
C LYS A 134 8.19 -0.46 -5.82
N ILE A 135 7.79 0.62 -5.15
CA ILE A 135 6.60 0.68 -4.32
C ILE A 135 5.52 1.39 -5.11
N LEU A 136 4.32 0.83 -5.13
CA LEU A 136 3.15 1.47 -5.73
C LEU A 136 2.37 2.19 -4.63
N LEU A 137 2.22 3.49 -4.77
CA LEU A 137 1.52 4.36 -3.83
C LEU A 137 0.52 5.23 -4.59
N ALA A 138 -0.73 5.31 -4.11
CA ALA A 138 -1.72 6.23 -4.67
C ALA A 138 -1.17 7.65 -4.72
N GLU A 139 -1.40 8.36 -5.81
CA GLU A 139 -1.18 9.80 -5.84
C GLU A 139 -2.14 10.52 -4.90
N PRO A 140 -1.86 11.73 -4.43
CA PRO A 140 -2.70 12.45 -3.47
C PRO A 140 -4.18 12.46 -3.85
N GLU A 141 -4.47 12.82 -5.10
CA GLU A 141 -5.83 12.89 -5.65
C GLU A 141 -6.51 11.53 -5.65
N LYS A 142 -5.77 10.48 -6.01
CA LYS A 142 -6.28 9.12 -6.07
C LYS A 142 -6.55 8.56 -4.68
N ALA A 143 -5.69 8.85 -3.69
CA ALA A 143 -5.91 8.45 -2.31
C ALA A 143 -7.23 9.01 -1.77
N VAL A 144 -7.53 10.28 -2.05
CA VAL A 144 -8.80 10.93 -1.70
C VAL A 144 -9.99 10.25 -2.37
N LEU A 145 -9.90 10.02 -3.68
CA LEU A 145 -10.99 9.40 -4.44
C LEU A 145 -11.25 7.96 -3.99
N ASP A 146 -10.20 7.17 -3.75
CA ASP A 146 -10.34 5.81 -3.22
C ASP A 146 -11.00 5.82 -1.84
N TYR A 147 -10.55 6.71 -0.96
CA TYR A 147 -11.11 6.82 0.39
C TYR A 147 -12.59 7.15 0.36
N LEU A 148 -12.99 8.18 -0.37
CA LEU A 148 -14.38 8.57 -0.50
C LEU A 148 -15.22 7.51 -1.23
N TYR A 149 -14.69 6.86 -2.25
CA TYR A 149 -15.37 5.80 -3.00
C TYR A 149 -15.68 4.59 -2.11
N LEU A 150 -14.71 4.18 -1.30
CA LEU A 150 -14.81 2.99 -0.46
C LEU A 150 -15.51 3.25 0.89
N ASN A 151 -15.74 4.52 1.26
CA ASN A 151 -16.47 4.91 2.46
C ASN A 151 -17.74 5.71 2.12
N PRO A 152 -18.76 5.08 1.50
CA PRO A 152 -19.95 5.77 1.01
C PRO A 152 -20.87 6.32 2.12
N ARG A 153 -20.59 5.99 3.38
CA ARG A 153 -21.33 6.49 4.55
C ARG A 153 -20.98 7.94 4.89
N LEU A 154 -19.77 8.40 4.54
CA LEU A 154 -19.34 9.77 4.72
C LEU A 154 -20.06 10.66 3.69
N LYS A 155 -21.01 11.48 4.12
CA LYS A 155 -21.90 12.27 3.25
C LYS A 155 -22.03 13.72 3.67
N ALA A 156 -22.03 13.99 4.99
CA ALA A 156 -22.23 15.31 5.57
C ALA A 156 -20.89 16.02 5.78
N ALA A 157 -20.92 17.34 5.90
CA ALA A 157 -19.73 18.13 6.22
C ALA A 157 -19.12 17.72 7.57
N ASP A 158 -19.95 17.38 8.55
CA ASP A 158 -19.49 16.96 9.87
C ASP A 158 -18.72 15.63 9.81
N ASP A 159 -19.16 14.67 8.98
CA ASP A 159 -18.41 13.43 8.77
C ASP A 159 -16.97 13.71 8.31
N PHE A 160 -16.77 14.76 7.53
CA PHE A 160 -15.46 15.14 6.99
C PHE A 160 -14.63 15.97 7.95
N ARG A 161 -15.25 16.77 8.82
CA ARG A 161 -14.55 17.48 9.91
C ARG A 161 -13.95 16.50 10.92
N GLU A 162 -14.66 15.41 11.22
CA GLU A 162 -14.16 14.35 12.09
C GLU A 162 -12.88 13.69 11.57
N MET A 163 -12.61 13.78 10.24
CA MET A 163 -11.36 13.28 9.66
C MET A 163 -10.13 14.12 10.00
N ARG A 164 -10.30 15.33 10.55
CA ARG A 164 -9.21 16.22 11.00
C ARG A 164 -8.16 16.44 9.91
N ILE A 165 -8.61 16.73 8.69
CA ILE A 165 -7.71 16.94 7.56
C ILE A 165 -6.81 18.16 7.80
N ASN A 166 -5.50 17.98 7.69
CA ASN A 166 -4.54 19.07 7.67
C ASN A 166 -4.73 19.89 6.38
N LYS A 167 -5.45 21.00 6.50
CA LYS A 167 -5.84 21.86 5.38
C LYS A 167 -4.64 22.34 4.56
N GLN A 168 -3.58 22.78 5.24
CA GLN A 168 -2.40 23.32 4.57
C GLN A 168 -1.71 22.25 3.71
N GLU A 169 -1.44 21.08 4.30
CA GLU A 169 -0.80 19.96 3.60
C GLU A 169 -1.69 19.43 2.47
N PHE A 170 -2.98 19.33 2.73
CA PHE A 170 -3.94 18.85 1.76
C PHE A 170 -4.03 19.77 0.54
N LEU A 171 -4.29 21.07 0.74
CA LEU A 171 -4.43 22.02 -0.36
C LEU A 171 -3.10 22.24 -1.09
N GLY A 172 -1.96 22.12 -0.41
CA GLY A 172 -0.63 22.25 -1.01
C GLY A 172 -0.22 21.07 -1.90
N LYS A 173 -0.79 19.87 -1.66
CA LYS A 173 -0.40 18.63 -2.37
C LYS A 173 -1.43 18.16 -3.42
N ILE A 174 -2.66 18.69 -3.41
CA ILE A 174 -3.73 18.31 -4.35
C ILE A 174 -3.71 19.18 -5.61
N ASP A 175 -3.55 18.54 -6.76
CA ASP A 175 -3.86 19.14 -8.06
C ASP A 175 -5.36 18.94 -8.36
N TYR A 176 -6.13 20.03 -8.26
CA TYR A 176 -7.57 19.98 -8.46
C TYR A 176 -7.96 19.57 -9.89
N THR A 177 -7.20 19.99 -10.90
CA THR A 177 -7.45 19.63 -12.31
C THR A 177 -7.27 18.12 -12.52
N LYS A 178 -6.22 17.56 -11.96
CA LYS A 178 -5.93 16.12 -11.97
C LYS A 178 -6.99 15.35 -11.20
N LEU A 179 -7.41 15.83 -10.02
CA LEU A 179 -8.50 15.24 -9.25
C LEU A 179 -9.78 15.15 -10.08
N GLN A 180 -10.19 16.23 -10.76
CA GLN A 180 -11.39 16.25 -11.58
C GLN A 180 -11.28 15.28 -12.77
N ARG A 181 -10.10 15.18 -13.38
CA ARG A 181 -9.83 14.20 -14.44
C ARG A 181 -9.98 12.77 -13.94
N TYR A 182 -9.44 12.46 -12.76
CA TYR A 182 -9.57 11.14 -12.14
C TYR A 182 -11.00 10.82 -11.73
N LEU A 183 -11.70 11.81 -11.15
CA LEU A 183 -13.09 11.66 -10.71
C LEU A 183 -14.03 11.27 -11.86
N LYS A 184 -13.81 11.81 -13.06
CA LYS A 184 -14.59 11.45 -14.27
C LYS A 184 -14.53 9.95 -14.56
N ALA A 185 -13.38 9.31 -14.38
CA ALA A 185 -13.21 7.89 -14.64
C ALA A 185 -13.97 6.97 -13.65
N PHE A 186 -14.41 7.49 -12.51
CA PHE A 186 -15.25 6.72 -11.57
C PHE A 186 -16.70 6.60 -12.04
N GLU A 187 -17.16 7.48 -12.93
CA GLU A 187 -18.54 7.48 -13.47
C GLU A 187 -19.61 7.39 -12.36
N ASN A 188 -19.38 8.09 -11.24
CA ASN A 188 -20.20 7.98 -10.03
C ASN A 188 -20.65 9.37 -9.55
N LYS A 189 -21.91 9.73 -9.86
CA LYS A 189 -22.50 11.02 -9.48
C LYS A 189 -22.53 11.26 -7.97
N LEU A 190 -22.80 10.22 -7.18
CA LEU A 190 -22.82 10.32 -5.71
C LEU A 190 -21.41 10.58 -5.16
N LEU A 191 -20.37 9.98 -5.74
CA LEU A 191 -18.99 10.30 -5.39
C LEU A 191 -18.66 11.75 -5.73
N SER A 192 -19.07 12.23 -6.92
CA SER A 192 -18.83 13.61 -7.32
C SER A 192 -19.45 14.64 -6.36
N SER A 193 -20.67 14.39 -5.88
CA SER A 193 -21.30 15.23 -4.87
C SER A 193 -20.54 15.21 -3.54
N ARG A 194 -20.12 14.04 -3.08
CA ARG A 194 -19.37 13.91 -1.82
C ARG A 194 -17.97 14.54 -1.90
N VAL A 195 -17.29 14.44 -3.03
CA VAL A 195 -16.02 15.14 -3.27
C VAL A 195 -16.19 16.65 -3.12
N LYS A 196 -17.27 17.24 -3.66
CA LYS A 196 -17.58 18.67 -3.50
C LYS A 196 -17.79 19.05 -2.03
N ILE A 197 -18.59 18.27 -1.30
CA ILE A 197 -18.85 18.52 0.13
C ILE A 197 -17.55 18.41 0.94
N PHE A 198 -16.75 17.37 0.69
CA PHE A 198 -15.46 17.16 1.33
C PHE A 198 -14.50 18.35 1.12
N PHE A 199 -14.34 18.80 -0.12
CA PHE A 199 -13.48 19.96 -0.42
C PHE A 199 -13.98 21.25 0.23
N ASN A 200 -15.30 21.45 0.27
CA ASN A 200 -15.88 22.63 0.93
C ASN A 200 -15.65 22.56 2.45
N SER A 201 -15.79 21.39 3.09
CA SER A 201 -15.49 21.27 4.53
C SER A 201 -14.02 21.58 4.81
N VAL A 202 -13.08 20.99 4.04
CA VAL A 202 -11.64 21.25 4.26
C VAL A 202 -11.26 22.72 4.01
N LYS A 203 -11.92 23.44 3.09
CA LYS A 203 -11.64 24.87 2.86
C LYS A 203 -12.17 25.79 3.95
N ASN A 204 -13.27 25.40 4.59
CA ASN A 204 -13.98 26.22 5.58
C ASN A 204 -13.58 25.93 7.03
N ASP A 205 -12.81 24.88 7.28
CA ASP A 205 -12.12 24.62 8.55
C ASP A 205 -10.79 25.38 8.59
#